data_35d6ff24ca89e9ba234342630b295cd8
#
_entry.id   35d6ff24ca89e9ba234342630b295cd8
#
_cell.length_a   1.000
_cell.length_b   1.000
_cell.length_c   1.000
_cell.angle_alpha   90.00
_cell.angle_beta   90.00
_cell.angle_gamma   90.00
#
_symmetry.space_group_name_H-M   'P 1'
#
loop_
_entity.id
_entity.type
_entity.pdbx_description
1 polymer ?
#
loop_
_entity_poly.entity_id
_entity_poly.type
_entity_poly.pdbx_seq_one_letter_code
_entity_poly.pdbx_strand_id
1 'polypeptide(L)'
;MKFRRAAVAVLLTLTLTSVVATVVGWQSEPSNVPPIQRVSSEDPAPGTSEAKKSLTTKTIETVKNVASQAGDILTRVPCLPAKGIASSSGSLPRVAKRIAAGDPVTIVAFGSSTTVGYGTSSAAYTYPNRLADQLRRKFPTADISIINRGMGGQDTPEMMKRFSAAVLASDPDLVIWQLGTNTVIKGSESDVTATRALVEDGIAQLQARGIDVVLINPQYVPAVTAKQENASEMVKLIANVAKLKHVSVFPRFEVMKQWHENDKMPFDSFVIGDGLHMNDWGYACFAQLLGDTIIKSVGEVKAGVNTPTNVMTYRPM
;
A
#
# COMPACT_ATOMS: atom_id res chain seq x y z
N MET A 1 15.25 -34.40 64.84
CA MET A 1 15.62 -32.97 64.88
C MET A 1 14.42 -32.16 64.29
N LYS A 2 13.86 -31.29 65.12
CA LYS A 2 12.65 -30.52 64.86
C LYS A 2 13.03 -29.24 64.14
N PHE A 3 12.46 -28.94 62.96
CA PHE A 3 12.53 -27.60 62.39
C PHE A 3 11.13 -26.96 62.39
N ARG A 4 11.08 -25.83 63.06
CA ARG A 4 9.92 -24.99 63.33
C ARG A 4 9.48 -24.27 62.04
N ARG A 5 8.17 -24.29 61.78
CA ARG A 5 7.50 -23.43 60.84
C ARG A 5 7.37 -22.02 61.44
N ALA A 6 7.92 -21.01 60.79
CA ALA A 6 7.63 -19.62 61.11
C ALA A 6 6.56 -19.13 60.11
N ALA A 7 5.39 -18.81 60.64
CA ALA A 7 4.32 -18.13 59.91
C ALA A 7 4.60 -16.62 59.96
N VAL A 8 4.70 -15.98 58.79
CA VAL A 8 4.73 -14.53 58.70
C VAL A 8 3.31 -14.07 58.31
N ALA A 9 2.67 -13.46 59.27
CA ALA A 9 1.38 -12.76 59.05
C ALA A 9 1.71 -11.38 58.43
N VAL A 10 1.22 -11.14 57.21
CA VAL A 10 1.24 -9.81 56.59
C VAL A 10 -0.07 -9.16 56.89
N LEU A 11 -0.04 -8.13 57.71
CA LEU A 11 -1.18 -7.22 57.96
C LEU A 11 -1.41 -6.37 56.69
N LEU A 12 -2.57 -6.54 56.08
CA LEU A 12 -3.07 -5.61 55.07
C LEU A 12 -3.73 -4.42 55.80
N THR A 13 -3.11 -3.26 55.82
CA THR A 13 -3.75 -1.99 56.18
C THR A 13 -4.38 -1.40 54.94
N LEU A 14 -5.70 -1.45 54.88
CA LEU A 14 -6.49 -0.66 53.94
C LEU A 14 -6.44 0.83 54.33
N THR A 15 -5.76 1.64 53.55
CA THR A 15 -5.95 3.09 53.58
C THR A 15 -6.94 3.48 52.52
N LEU A 16 -8.16 3.86 52.94
CA LEU A 16 -9.14 4.56 52.12
C LEU A 16 -8.62 5.97 51.86
N THR A 17 -8.14 6.22 50.65
CA THR A 17 -7.96 7.57 50.16
C THR A 17 -9.20 7.98 49.37
N SER A 18 -10.00 8.86 49.96
CA SER A 18 -11.11 9.53 49.34
C SER A 18 -10.60 10.39 48.17
N VAL A 19 -10.89 10.01 46.94
CA VAL A 19 -10.73 10.86 45.76
C VAL A 19 -11.91 11.83 45.72
N VAL A 20 -11.67 13.07 46.11
CA VAL A 20 -12.59 14.18 45.87
C VAL A 20 -12.54 14.47 44.37
N ALA A 21 -13.58 14.09 43.65
CA ALA A 21 -13.77 14.49 42.27
C ALA A 21 -14.12 16.00 42.23
N THR A 22 -13.18 16.84 41.95
CA THR A 22 -13.43 18.23 41.55
C THR A 22 -14.04 18.22 40.16
N VAL A 23 -15.35 18.42 40.11
CA VAL A 23 -16.11 18.73 38.90
C VAL A 23 -15.63 20.12 38.46
N VAL A 24 -14.71 20.19 37.52
CA VAL A 24 -14.43 21.42 36.81
C VAL A 24 -15.56 21.65 35.82
N GLY A 25 -16.45 22.57 36.21
CA GLY A 25 -17.52 23.02 35.33
C GLY A 25 -16.94 23.66 34.09
N TRP A 26 -17.22 23.09 32.95
CA TRP A 26 -17.02 23.75 31.66
C TRP A 26 -18.04 24.87 31.56
N GLN A 27 -17.63 26.10 31.89
CA GLN A 27 -18.36 27.28 31.48
C GLN A 27 -18.11 27.47 29.99
N SER A 28 -19.16 27.26 29.20
CA SER A 28 -19.20 27.64 27.79
C SER A 28 -19.05 29.17 27.69
N GLU A 29 -17.92 29.63 27.15
CA GLU A 29 -17.79 31.02 26.72
C GLU A 29 -18.85 31.31 25.66
N PRO A 30 -19.54 32.47 25.73
CA PRO A 30 -20.50 32.86 24.71
C PRO A 30 -19.73 33.10 23.41
N SER A 31 -20.03 32.30 22.39
CA SER A 31 -19.56 32.51 21.02
C SER A 31 -20.06 33.89 20.56
N ASN A 32 -19.13 34.79 20.37
CA ASN A 32 -19.35 36.10 19.75
C ASN A 32 -19.59 35.86 18.24
N VAL A 33 -20.77 35.40 17.87
CA VAL A 33 -21.24 35.44 16.51
C VAL A 33 -21.94 36.78 16.32
N PRO A 34 -21.41 37.66 15.46
CA PRO A 34 -22.10 38.90 15.15
C PRO A 34 -23.45 38.59 14.51
N PRO A 35 -24.51 39.36 14.81
CA PRO A 35 -25.83 39.12 14.24
C PRO A 35 -25.78 39.26 12.73
N ILE A 36 -26.39 38.30 12.04
CA ILE A 36 -26.58 38.36 10.60
C ILE A 36 -27.45 39.58 10.31
N GLN A 37 -26.84 40.63 9.80
CA GLN A 37 -27.56 41.75 9.25
C GLN A 37 -28.30 41.30 8.00
N ARG A 38 -29.60 41.40 8.05
CA ARG A 38 -30.48 41.19 6.90
C ARG A 38 -30.16 42.33 5.91
N VAL A 39 -29.42 42.01 4.86
CA VAL A 39 -29.15 42.93 3.75
C VAL A 39 -30.46 43.16 3.02
N SER A 40 -30.98 44.37 3.16
CA SER A 40 -32.06 44.88 2.34
C SER A 40 -31.62 44.89 0.86
N SER A 41 -32.49 44.45 -0.03
CA SER A 41 -32.29 44.48 -1.45
C SER A 41 -32.22 45.95 -1.94
N GLU A 42 -31.01 46.45 -2.14
CA GLU A 42 -30.74 47.62 -2.96
C GLU A 42 -30.16 47.17 -4.28
N ASP A 43 -30.69 47.73 -5.35
CA ASP A 43 -30.32 47.42 -6.74
C ASP A 43 -28.80 47.63 -6.97
N PRO A 44 -28.09 46.75 -7.66
CA PRO A 44 -26.66 46.90 -7.86
C PRO A 44 -26.37 47.97 -8.91
N ALA A 45 -25.55 48.92 -8.54
CA ALA A 45 -24.94 49.89 -9.44
C ALA A 45 -24.13 49.16 -10.56
N PRO A 46 -24.06 49.71 -11.79
CA PRO A 46 -23.38 49.05 -12.92
C PRO A 46 -21.86 49.16 -12.79
N GLY A 47 -21.21 48.09 -12.27
CA GLY A 47 -19.77 48.08 -12.12
C GLY A 47 -19.09 46.71 -11.85
N THR A 48 -19.86 45.59 -11.83
CA THR A 48 -19.32 44.30 -11.36
C THR A 48 -19.27 43.19 -12.44
N SER A 49 -19.36 43.55 -13.75
CA SER A 49 -19.36 42.55 -14.84
C SER A 49 -17.98 41.89 -15.08
N GLU A 50 -16.88 42.62 -14.87
CA GLU A 50 -15.54 42.10 -15.18
C GLU A 50 -14.99 41.15 -14.08
N ALA A 51 -15.27 41.42 -12.81
CA ALA A 51 -14.81 40.54 -11.70
C ALA A 51 -15.53 39.18 -11.70
N LYS A 52 -16.83 39.14 -11.98
CA LYS A 52 -17.61 37.90 -12.18
C LYS A 52 -17.15 37.10 -13.40
N LYS A 53 -16.83 37.79 -14.50
CA LYS A 53 -16.29 37.14 -15.70
C LYS A 53 -14.91 36.52 -15.45
N SER A 54 -14.02 37.19 -14.70
CA SER A 54 -12.69 36.69 -14.37
C SER A 54 -12.73 35.46 -13.44
N LEU A 55 -13.60 35.43 -12.44
CA LEU A 55 -13.78 34.26 -11.55
C LEU A 55 -14.37 33.06 -12.28
N THR A 56 -15.38 33.29 -13.15
CA THR A 56 -16.00 32.21 -13.94
C THR A 56 -15.03 31.64 -14.96
N THR A 57 -14.20 32.47 -15.59
CA THR A 57 -13.20 32.02 -16.57
C THR A 57 -12.11 31.20 -15.90
N LYS A 58 -11.57 31.64 -14.75
CA LYS A 58 -10.57 30.90 -13.98
C LYS A 58 -11.12 29.54 -13.49
N THR A 59 -12.36 29.50 -13.02
CA THR A 59 -13.01 28.25 -12.59
C THR A 59 -13.22 27.30 -13.76
N ILE A 60 -13.64 27.80 -14.93
CA ILE A 60 -13.83 26.99 -16.16
C ILE A 60 -12.48 26.49 -16.68
N GLU A 61 -11.42 27.29 -16.66
CA GLU A 61 -10.08 26.85 -17.04
C GLU A 61 -9.53 25.79 -16.06
N THR A 62 -9.74 25.95 -14.75
CA THR A 62 -9.35 24.94 -13.77
C THR A 62 -10.10 23.64 -13.99
N VAL A 63 -11.41 23.69 -14.21
CA VAL A 63 -12.23 22.50 -14.50
C VAL A 63 -11.83 21.86 -15.84
N LYS A 64 -11.54 22.64 -16.87
CA LYS A 64 -11.04 22.13 -18.15
C LYS A 64 -9.68 21.49 -18.02
N ASN A 65 -8.76 22.07 -17.24
CA ASN A 65 -7.44 21.51 -17.00
C ASN A 65 -7.52 20.20 -16.19
N VAL A 66 -8.38 20.14 -15.17
CA VAL A 66 -8.62 18.89 -14.40
C VAL A 66 -9.29 17.83 -15.28
N ALA A 67 -10.26 18.21 -16.12
CA ALA A 67 -10.91 17.29 -17.06
C ALA A 67 -9.96 16.83 -18.18
N SER A 68 -9.07 17.71 -18.67
CA SER A 68 -8.02 17.37 -19.63
C SER A 68 -7.00 16.43 -19.02
N GLN A 69 -6.54 16.68 -17.79
CA GLN A 69 -5.63 15.78 -17.09
C GLN A 69 -6.28 14.42 -16.78
N ALA A 70 -7.54 14.39 -16.39
CA ALA A 70 -8.29 13.16 -16.21
C ALA A 70 -8.50 12.41 -17.54
N GLY A 71 -8.78 13.12 -18.62
CA GLY A 71 -8.86 12.57 -19.98
C GLY A 71 -7.53 12.01 -20.46
N ASP A 72 -6.42 12.71 -20.23
CA ASP A 72 -5.07 12.26 -20.56
C ASP A 72 -4.66 11.00 -19.81
N ILE A 73 -5.06 10.85 -18.55
CA ILE A 73 -4.79 9.64 -17.77
C ILE A 73 -5.54 8.42 -18.34
N LEU A 74 -6.72 8.63 -18.93
CA LEU A 74 -7.56 7.57 -19.47
C LEU A 74 -7.29 7.29 -20.96
N THR A 75 -6.73 8.25 -21.70
CA THR A 75 -6.49 8.15 -23.16
C THR A 75 -5.05 7.78 -23.52
N ARG A 76 -4.11 7.86 -22.58
CA ARG A 76 -2.78 7.34 -22.79
C ARG A 76 -2.82 5.81 -22.90
N VAL A 77 -1.90 5.26 -23.69
CA VAL A 77 -1.71 3.84 -24.01
C VAL A 77 -2.34 2.92 -22.96
N PRO A 78 -3.27 2.03 -23.34
CA PRO A 78 -3.92 1.15 -22.38
C PRO A 78 -2.87 0.39 -21.57
N CYS A 79 -3.06 0.31 -20.25
CA CYS A 79 -2.18 -0.44 -19.35
C CYS A 79 -2.30 -1.93 -19.65
N LEU A 80 -1.66 -2.37 -20.72
CA LEU A 80 -1.69 -3.77 -21.14
C LEU A 80 -0.76 -4.57 -20.21
N PRO A 81 -1.21 -5.76 -19.79
CA PRO A 81 -0.33 -6.69 -19.10
C PRO A 81 0.84 -7.02 -20.00
N ALA A 82 2.04 -7.00 -19.44
CA ALA A 82 3.26 -7.27 -20.16
C ALA A 82 3.21 -8.68 -20.79
N LYS A 83 3.35 -8.76 -22.10
CA LYS A 83 3.28 -10.03 -22.84
C LYS A 83 4.41 -10.97 -22.38
N GLY A 84 4.06 -12.18 -22.00
CA GLY A 84 5.04 -13.19 -21.58
C GLY A 84 5.59 -13.02 -20.17
N ILE A 85 5.21 -11.99 -19.43
CA ILE A 85 5.54 -11.87 -18.01
C ILE A 85 4.51 -12.68 -17.24
N ALA A 86 4.94 -13.89 -16.79
CA ALA A 86 4.16 -14.67 -15.87
C ALA A 86 4.00 -13.86 -14.56
N SER A 87 2.80 -13.38 -14.28
CA SER A 87 2.46 -13.05 -12.92
C SER A 87 2.70 -14.31 -12.11
N SER A 88 3.61 -14.31 -11.14
CA SER A 88 3.78 -15.45 -10.27
C SER A 88 2.46 -15.63 -9.52
N SER A 89 1.72 -16.63 -9.91
CA SER A 89 0.42 -16.96 -9.35
C SER A 89 0.62 -17.73 -8.04
N GLY A 90 0.87 -17.02 -6.95
CA GLY A 90 0.56 -17.54 -5.63
C GLY A 90 -0.95 -17.39 -5.40
N SER A 91 -1.55 -18.36 -4.76
CA SER A 91 -2.95 -18.25 -4.33
C SER A 91 -3.07 -17.28 -3.15
N LEU A 92 -4.22 -16.62 -3.03
CA LEU A 92 -4.57 -15.75 -1.91
C LEU A 92 -5.76 -16.36 -1.15
N PRO A 93 -5.56 -17.49 -0.44
CA PRO A 93 -6.65 -18.27 0.11
C PRO A 93 -7.39 -17.58 1.25
N ARG A 94 -6.69 -16.78 2.08
CA ARG A 94 -7.31 -16.03 3.17
C ARG A 94 -8.23 -14.95 2.61
N VAL A 95 -7.74 -14.15 1.65
CA VAL A 95 -8.56 -13.12 0.98
C VAL A 95 -9.75 -13.75 0.26
N ALA A 96 -9.54 -14.83 -0.48
CA ALA A 96 -10.61 -15.52 -1.17
C ALA A 96 -11.70 -16.06 -0.23
N LYS A 97 -11.30 -16.64 0.90
CA LYS A 97 -12.21 -17.11 1.95
C LYS A 97 -13.03 -15.98 2.56
N ARG A 98 -12.38 -14.87 2.92
CA ARG A 98 -13.06 -13.69 3.49
C ARG A 98 -14.09 -13.12 2.53
N ILE A 99 -13.70 -12.89 1.27
CA ILE A 99 -14.62 -12.39 0.24
C ILE A 99 -15.79 -13.35 0.04
N ALA A 100 -15.55 -14.66 0.03
CA ALA A 100 -16.60 -15.65 -0.14
C ALA A 100 -17.57 -15.71 1.04
N ALA A 101 -17.09 -15.45 2.25
CA ALA A 101 -17.90 -15.40 3.47
C ALA A 101 -18.64 -14.07 3.64
N GLY A 102 -18.30 -13.03 2.87
CA GLY A 102 -18.81 -11.66 3.08
C GLY A 102 -18.18 -10.96 4.28
N ASP A 103 -17.04 -11.47 4.77
CA ASP A 103 -16.30 -10.87 5.87
C ASP A 103 -15.51 -9.65 5.43
N PRO A 104 -15.23 -8.67 6.30
CA PRO A 104 -14.32 -7.58 6.02
C PRO A 104 -12.92 -8.09 5.64
N VAL A 105 -12.28 -7.43 4.67
CA VAL A 105 -10.91 -7.73 4.20
C VAL A 105 -10.00 -6.56 4.52
N THR A 106 -8.98 -6.79 5.32
CA THR A 106 -7.96 -5.80 5.64
C THR A 106 -6.68 -6.12 4.88
N ILE A 107 -6.21 -5.17 4.08
CA ILE A 107 -4.96 -5.25 3.30
C ILE A 107 -3.98 -4.22 3.85
N VAL A 108 -2.74 -4.62 4.10
CA VAL A 108 -1.66 -3.68 4.43
C VAL A 108 -0.75 -3.51 3.22
N ALA A 109 -0.64 -2.29 2.71
CA ALA A 109 0.36 -1.89 1.74
C ALA A 109 1.62 -1.42 2.49
N PHE A 110 2.66 -2.23 2.49
CA PHE A 110 3.89 -2.02 3.22
C PHE A 110 5.06 -1.74 2.28
N GLY A 111 5.85 -0.70 2.53
CA GLY A 111 6.94 -0.34 1.63
C GLY A 111 7.55 1.03 1.90
N SER A 112 8.18 1.60 0.88
CA SER A 112 8.89 2.86 0.93
C SER A 112 8.09 4.03 0.32
N SER A 113 8.78 5.02 -0.26
CA SER A 113 8.19 6.23 -0.86
C SER A 113 7.17 5.93 -1.97
N THR A 114 7.37 4.86 -2.76
CA THR A 114 6.37 4.43 -3.75
C THR A 114 5.06 4.01 -3.07
N THR A 115 5.14 3.36 -1.93
CA THR A 115 3.94 2.97 -1.17
C THR A 115 3.27 4.18 -0.51
N VAL A 116 4.07 5.15 -0.02
CA VAL A 116 3.53 6.47 0.41
C VAL A 116 2.75 7.12 -0.72
N GLY A 117 3.25 7.00 -1.97
CA GLY A 117 2.69 7.66 -3.15
C GLY A 117 3.46 8.92 -3.54
N TYR A 118 4.77 8.99 -3.25
CA TYR A 118 5.59 10.12 -3.68
C TYR A 118 5.56 10.23 -5.21
N GLY A 119 5.38 11.44 -5.72
CA GLY A 119 5.25 11.72 -7.16
C GLY A 119 3.80 11.76 -7.66
N THR A 120 2.80 11.40 -6.84
CA THR A 120 1.39 11.59 -7.19
C THR A 120 0.94 13.02 -6.94
N SER A 121 0.03 13.52 -7.78
CA SER A 121 -0.55 14.86 -7.61
C SER A 121 -1.61 14.91 -6.49
N SER A 122 -2.11 13.76 -6.03
CA SER A 122 -3.12 13.64 -4.98
C SER A 122 -3.00 12.33 -4.22
N ALA A 123 -3.37 12.32 -2.94
CA ALA A 123 -3.46 11.09 -2.15
C ALA A 123 -4.39 10.03 -2.78
N ALA A 124 -5.45 10.45 -3.49
CA ALA A 124 -6.35 9.53 -4.20
C ALA A 124 -5.65 8.77 -5.34
N TYR A 125 -4.53 9.28 -5.85
CA TYR A 125 -3.79 8.69 -6.98
C TYR A 125 -2.66 7.76 -6.57
N THR A 126 -2.42 7.58 -5.28
CA THR A 126 -1.49 6.57 -4.77
C THR A 126 -1.95 5.16 -5.16
N TYR A 127 -1.01 4.22 -5.37
CA TYR A 127 -1.42 2.88 -5.77
C TYR A 127 -2.30 2.17 -4.72
N PRO A 128 -2.12 2.34 -3.40
CA PRO A 128 -3.00 1.68 -2.44
C PRO A 128 -4.46 2.16 -2.55
N ASN A 129 -4.68 3.47 -2.77
CA ASN A 129 -6.03 4.01 -2.90
C ASN A 129 -6.69 3.57 -4.22
N ARG A 130 -5.96 3.64 -5.35
CA ARG A 130 -6.45 3.16 -6.65
C ARG A 130 -6.75 1.66 -6.63
N LEU A 131 -5.91 0.86 -5.97
CA LEU A 131 -6.13 -0.56 -5.78
C LEU A 131 -7.39 -0.83 -4.94
N ALA A 132 -7.58 -0.08 -3.85
CA ALA A 132 -8.79 -0.18 -3.03
C ALA A 132 -10.05 0.05 -3.86
N ASP A 133 -10.06 1.09 -4.69
CA ASP A 133 -11.17 1.41 -5.57
C ASP A 133 -11.43 0.32 -6.62
N GLN A 134 -10.37 -0.26 -7.19
CA GLN A 134 -10.49 -1.36 -8.15
C GLN A 134 -11.07 -2.62 -7.49
N LEU A 135 -10.55 -3.00 -6.33
CA LEU A 135 -11.03 -4.20 -5.61
C LEU A 135 -12.48 -4.04 -5.14
N ARG A 136 -12.87 -2.87 -4.62
CA ARG A 136 -14.25 -2.58 -4.23
C ARG A 136 -15.21 -2.64 -5.41
N ARG A 137 -14.82 -2.12 -6.59
CA ARG A 137 -15.63 -2.26 -7.81
C ARG A 137 -15.77 -3.71 -8.24
N LYS A 138 -14.72 -4.53 -8.09
CA LYS A 138 -14.75 -5.94 -8.48
C LYS A 138 -15.53 -6.81 -7.50
N PHE A 139 -15.48 -6.47 -6.23
CA PHE A 139 -16.13 -7.21 -5.13
C PHE A 139 -17.07 -6.26 -4.35
N PRO A 140 -18.19 -5.81 -4.95
CA PRO A 140 -19.01 -4.76 -4.40
C PRO A 140 -19.73 -5.13 -3.08
N THR A 141 -19.80 -6.41 -2.77
CA THR A 141 -20.39 -6.94 -1.53
C THR A 141 -19.35 -7.14 -0.41
N ALA A 142 -18.05 -6.98 -0.71
CA ALA A 142 -16.99 -7.14 0.26
C ALA A 142 -16.58 -5.78 0.84
N ASP A 143 -16.48 -5.69 2.17
CA ASP A 143 -15.89 -4.52 2.84
C ASP A 143 -14.37 -4.62 2.78
N ILE A 144 -13.75 -3.92 1.82
CA ILE A 144 -12.30 -3.98 1.59
C ILE A 144 -11.66 -2.67 2.02
N SER A 145 -10.72 -2.76 2.96
CA SER A 145 -9.88 -1.66 3.40
C SER A 145 -8.41 -1.89 3.09
N ILE A 146 -7.70 -0.84 2.63
CA ILE A 146 -6.25 -0.89 2.43
C ILE A 146 -5.59 0.16 3.33
N ILE A 147 -4.73 -0.31 4.23
CA ILE A 147 -3.96 0.52 5.15
C ILE A 147 -2.60 0.80 4.52
N ASN A 148 -2.34 2.06 4.19
CA ASN A 148 -1.03 2.47 3.67
C ASN A 148 -0.02 2.57 4.82
N ARG A 149 1.01 1.72 4.79
CA ARG A 149 2.14 1.67 5.71
C ARG A 149 3.45 1.94 4.97
N GLY A 150 3.43 2.84 3.98
CA GLY A 150 4.63 3.35 3.33
C GLY A 150 5.42 4.28 4.24
N MET A 151 6.77 4.26 4.11
CA MET A 151 7.66 5.24 4.74
C MET A 151 8.84 5.52 3.80
N GLY A 152 9.00 6.78 3.38
CA GLY A 152 9.98 7.19 2.40
C GLY A 152 11.41 6.82 2.75
N GLY A 153 12.21 6.45 1.74
CA GLY A 153 13.64 6.19 1.88
C GLY A 153 14.03 4.86 2.53
N GLN A 154 13.08 4.10 3.07
CA GLN A 154 13.39 2.86 3.79
C GLN A 154 13.81 1.72 2.87
N ASP A 155 14.87 1.03 3.27
CA ASP A 155 15.27 -0.29 2.78
C ASP A 155 14.68 -1.42 3.65
N THR A 156 15.04 -2.67 3.33
CA THR A 156 14.46 -3.82 4.04
C THR A 156 14.83 -3.87 5.53
N PRO A 157 16.08 -3.62 5.96
CA PRO A 157 16.42 -3.56 7.38
C PRO A 157 15.62 -2.53 8.16
N GLU A 158 15.43 -1.34 7.59
CA GLU A 158 14.64 -0.26 8.21
C GLU A 158 13.15 -0.61 8.29
N MET A 159 12.61 -1.25 7.25
CA MET A 159 11.24 -1.76 7.25
C MET A 159 11.02 -2.80 8.36
N MET A 160 11.95 -3.74 8.54
CA MET A 160 11.82 -4.79 9.54
C MET A 160 11.81 -4.26 10.99
N LYS A 161 12.47 -3.15 11.29
CA LYS A 161 12.42 -2.51 12.62
C LYS A 161 11.01 -2.11 13.06
N ARG A 162 10.12 -1.82 12.08
CA ARG A 162 8.72 -1.44 12.36
C ARG A 162 7.70 -2.49 11.93
N PHE A 163 8.14 -3.67 11.48
CA PHE A 163 7.28 -4.69 10.89
C PHE A 163 6.14 -5.12 11.82
N SER A 164 6.44 -5.38 13.08
CA SER A 164 5.45 -5.77 14.08
C SER A 164 4.37 -4.68 14.26
N ALA A 165 4.78 -3.44 14.51
CA ALA A 165 3.85 -2.34 14.77
C ALA A 165 3.11 -1.87 13.50
N ALA A 166 3.77 -1.88 12.35
CA ALA A 166 3.19 -1.37 11.10
C ALA A 166 2.32 -2.40 10.37
N VAL A 167 2.63 -3.69 10.51
CA VAL A 167 1.99 -4.77 9.77
C VAL A 167 1.22 -5.70 10.68
N LEU A 168 1.92 -6.38 11.60
CA LEU A 168 1.31 -7.46 12.39
C LEU A 168 0.23 -6.96 13.36
N ALA A 169 0.38 -5.74 13.91
CA ALA A 169 -0.60 -5.14 14.80
C ALA A 169 -1.96 -4.84 14.14
N SER A 170 -2.01 -4.79 12.81
CA SER A 170 -3.25 -4.58 12.05
C SER A 170 -3.99 -5.88 11.73
N ASP A 171 -3.44 -7.06 12.06
CA ASP A 171 -3.93 -8.41 11.73
C ASP A 171 -4.53 -8.49 10.31
N PRO A 172 -3.75 -8.17 9.26
CA PRO A 172 -4.27 -8.08 7.91
C PRO A 172 -4.59 -9.46 7.32
N ASP A 173 -5.44 -9.47 6.30
CA ASP A 173 -5.69 -10.67 5.50
C ASP A 173 -4.67 -10.82 4.37
N LEU A 174 -4.12 -9.68 3.91
CA LEU A 174 -3.10 -9.62 2.87
C LEU A 174 -2.07 -8.55 3.19
N VAL A 175 -0.80 -8.87 2.99
CA VAL A 175 0.29 -7.89 2.97
C VAL A 175 0.82 -7.76 1.55
N ILE A 176 0.77 -6.56 1.01
CA ILE A 176 1.43 -6.17 -0.24
C ILE A 176 2.74 -5.49 0.16
N TRP A 177 3.86 -6.18 -0.05
CA TRP A 177 5.17 -5.71 0.43
C TRP A 177 6.08 -5.28 -0.70
N GLN A 178 6.29 -3.95 -0.84
CA GLN A 178 7.17 -3.36 -1.84
C GLN A 178 8.61 -3.31 -1.30
N LEU A 179 9.55 -3.91 -2.03
CA LEU A 179 10.90 -4.21 -1.60
C LEU A 179 11.98 -3.79 -2.61
N GLY A 180 13.20 -3.65 -2.11
CA GLY A 180 14.44 -3.71 -2.86
C GLY A 180 14.90 -2.43 -3.56
N THR A 181 14.02 -1.47 -3.87
CA THR A 181 14.40 -0.25 -4.60
C THR A 181 15.49 0.54 -3.87
N ASN A 182 15.28 0.85 -2.58
CA ASN A 182 16.27 1.63 -1.81
C ASN A 182 17.54 0.83 -1.49
N THR A 183 17.42 -0.48 -1.30
CA THR A 183 18.58 -1.37 -1.17
C THR A 183 19.47 -1.29 -2.42
N VAL A 184 18.87 -1.35 -3.62
CA VAL A 184 19.60 -1.21 -4.89
C VAL A 184 20.26 0.15 -5.01
N ILE A 185 19.56 1.23 -4.66
CA ILE A 185 20.06 2.61 -4.83
C ILE A 185 21.18 2.91 -3.83
N LYS A 186 21.01 2.54 -2.56
CA LYS A 186 21.97 2.75 -1.49
C LYS A 186 23.18 1.82 -1.61
N GLY A 187 23.00 0.68 -2.14
CA GLY A 187 23.57 -0.61 -2.18
C GLY A 187 25.08 -0.83 -2.06
N SER A 188 25.34 -1.83 -1.24
CA SER A 188 26.48 -2.71 -1.37
C SER A 188 25.99 -4.14 -1.64
N GLU A 189 26.84 -5.04 -2.15
CA GLU A 189 26.53 -6.46 -2.38
C GLU A 189 26.04 -7.17 -1.09
N SER A 190 26.60 -6.80 0.06
CA SER A 190 26.19 -7.27 1.37
C SER A 190 24.73 -6.96 1.71
N ASP A 191 24.19 -5.82 1.23
CA ASP A 191 22.81 -5.42 1.50
C ASP A 191 21.80 -6.30 0.75
N VAL A 192 22.14 -6.75 -0.45
CA VAL A 192 21.29 -7.68 -1.23
C VAL A 192 21.20 -9.02 -0.51
N THR A 193 22.32 -9.56 -0.02
CA THR A 193 22.33 -10.84 0.70
C THR A 193 21.61 -10.77 2.05
N ALA A 194 21.84 -9.71 2.82
CA ALA A 194 21.14 -9.48 4.09
C ALA A 194 19.62 -9.33 3.89
N THR A 195 19.20 -8.73 2.79
CA THR A 195 17.80 -8.59 2.42
C THR A 195 17.07 -9.94 2.33
N ARG A 196 17.74 -11.00 1.83
CA ARG A 196 17.14 -12.34 1.73
C ARG A 196 16.61 -12.83 3.08
N ALA A 197 17.48 -12.89 4.09
CA ALA A 197 17.12 -13.42 5.40
C ALA A 197 15.98 -12.62 6.04
N LEU A 198 16.00 -11.30 5.91
CA LEU A 198 14.97 -10.41 6.46
C LEU A 198 13.62 -10.60 5.76
N VAL A 199 13.60 -10.77 4.44
CA VAL A 199 12.37 -11.02 3.69
C VAL A 199 11.82 -12.40 4.02
N GLU A 200 12.67 -13.43 4.11
CA GLU A 200 12.26 -14.77 4.50
C GLU A 200 11.68 -14.83 5.92
N ASP A 201 12.28 -14.11 6.87
CA ASP A 201 11.77 -13.97 8.24
C ASP A 201 10.41 -13.26 8.27
N GLY A 202 10.28 -12.12 7.59
CA GLY A 202 9.00 -11.41 7.50
C GLY A 202 7.88 -12.26 6.89
N ILE A 203 8.16 -12.99 5.81
CA ILE A 203 7.20 -13.92 5.20
C ILE A 203 6.83 -15.04 6.18
N ALA A 204 7.80 -15.62 6.91
CA ALA A 204 7.53 -16.67 7.88
C ALA A 204 6.61 -16.18 9.01
N GLN A 205 6.82 -14.95 9.51
CA GLN A 205 5.95 -14.35 10.52
C GLN A 205 4.51 -14.14 10.00
N LEU A 206 4.33 -13.77 8.73
CA LEU A 206 3.01 -13.63 8.09
C LEU A 206 2.34 -14.98 7.90
N GLN A 207 3.06 -15.95 7.35
CA GLN A 207 2.55 -17.31 7.10
C GLN A 207 2.16 -18.04 8.38
N ALA A 208 2.91 -17.85 9.49
CA ALA A 208 2.55 -18.38 10.80
C ALA A 208 1.19 -17.88 11.31
N ARG A 209 0.70 -16.76 10.78
CA ARG A 209 -0.62 -16.18 11.08
C ARG A 209 -1.65 -16.44 9.98
N GLY A 210 -1.30 -17.22 8.97
CA GLY A 210 -2.14 -17.49 7.81
C GLY A 210 -2.43 -16.27 6.94
N ILE A 211 -1.56 -15.24 6.97
CA ILE A 211 -1.72 -14.00 6.21
C ILE A 211 -1.18 -14.21 4.80
N ASP A 212 -1.97 -13.82 3.79
CA ASP A 212 -1.55 -13.86 2.40
C ASP A 212 -0.48 -12.81 2.10
N VAL A 213 0.43 -13.09 1.16
CA VAL A 213 1.56 -12.19 0.83
C VAL A 213 1.69 -12.01 -0.67
N VAL A 214 1.80 -10.74 -1.09
CA VAL A 214 2.24 -10.34 -2.43
C VAL A 214 3.48 -9.47 -2.30
N LEU A 215 4.61 -9.94 -2.80
CA LEU A 215 5.82 -9.13 -2.91
C LEU A 215 5.75 -8.26 -4.17
N ILE A 216 6.33 -7.07 -4.11
CA ILE A 216 6.55 -6.20 -5.27
C ILE A 216 8.04 -5.95 -5.39
N ASN A 217 8.65 -6.36 -6.51
CA ASN A 217 10.06 -6.15 -6.78
C ASN A 217 10.37 -4.67 -7.15
N PRO A 218 11.65 -4.25 -7.28
CA PRO A 218 12.02 -2.88 -7.65
C PRO A 218 11.32 -2.36 -8.90
N GLN A 219 11.27 -1.04 -9.07
CA GLN A 219 10.84 -0.41 -10.31
C GLN A 219 11.96 -0.36 -11.34
N TYR A 220 11.61 -0.40 -12.64
CA TYR A 220 12.55 -0.14 -13.74
C TYR A 220 12.52 1.35 -14.09
N VAL A 221 13.43 2.11 -13.51
CA VAL A 221 13.53 3.58 -13.65
C VAL A 221 15.00 4.01 -13.66
N PRO A 222 15.35 5.21 -14.16
CA PRO A 222 16.74 5.67 -14.31
C PRO A 222 17.61 5.47 -13.06
N ALA A 223 17.13 5.86 -11.88
CA ALA A 223 17.88 5.72 -10.63
C ALA A 223 18.20 4.26 -10.24
N VAL A 224 17.36 3.32 -10.63
CA VAL A 224 17.54 1.88 -10.37
C VAL A 224 18.39 1.25 -11.48
N THR A 225 18.14 1.59 -12.74
CA THR A 225 18.90 1.03 -13.89
C THR A 225 20.34 1.51 -13.94
N ALA A 226 20.65 2.68 -13.35
CA ALA A 226 22.03 3.12 -13.12
C ALA A 226 22.84 2.16 -12.23
N LYS A 227 22.18 1.26 -11.50
CA LYS A 227 22.74 0.19 -10.65
C LYS A 227 22.32 -1.19 -11.19
N GLN A 228 22.49 -1.42 -12.48
CA GLN A 228 21.90 -2.55 -13.21
C GLN A 228 22.21 -3.91 -12.60
N GLU A 229 23.44 -4.13 -12.13
CA GLU A 229 23.86 -5.39 -11.52
C GLU A 229 23.08 -5.67 -10.24
N ASN A 230 23.11 -4.73 -9.28
CA ASN A 230 22.38 -4.82 -8.02
C ASN A 230 20.86 -4.95 -8.25
N ALA A 231 20.32 -4.24 -9.25
CA ALA A 231 18.91 -4.34 -9.62
C ALA A 231 18.56 -5.75 -10.10
N SER A 232 19.37 -6.33 -10.97
CA SER A 232 19.17 -7.68 -11.50
C SER A 232 19.28 -8.75 -10.41
N GLU A 233 20.23 -8.60 -9.49
CA GLU A 233 20.38 -9.49 -8.34
C GLU A 233 19.18 -9.40 -7.39
N MET A 234 18.72 -8.19 -7.06
CA MET A 234 17.58 -7.97 -6.20
C MET A 234 16.30 -8.56 -6.79
N VAL A 235 16.06 -8.37 -8.08
CA VAL A 235 14.90 -8.95 -8.78
C VAL A 235 14.93 -10.48 -8.71
N LYS A 236 16.10 -11.10 -8.99
CA LYS A 236 16.30 -12.56 -8.87
C LYS A 236 16.12 -13.05 -7.43
N LEU A 237 16.64 -12.31 -6.45
CA LEU A 237 16.51 -12.64 -5.04
C LEU A 237 15.04 -12.70 -4.63
N ILE A 238 14.27 -11.65 -4.92
CA ILE A 238 12.85 -11.57 -4.55
C ILE A 238 12.05 -12.69 -5.24
N ALA A 239 12.29 -12.95 -6.52
CA ALA A 239 11.65 -14.04 -7.25
C ALA A 239 11.96 -15.42 -6.65
N ASN A 240 13.24 -15.67 -6.28
CA ASN A 240 13.66 -16.91 -5.66
C ASN A 240 13.05 -17.10 -4.27
N VAL A 241 13.01 -16.05 -3.44
CA VAL A 241 12.37 -16.10 -2.11
C VAL A 241 10.87 -16.35 -2.27
N ALA A 242 10.20 -15.66 -3.17
CA ALA A 242 8.78 -15.87 -3.43
C ALA A 242 8.47 -17.32 -3.83
N LYS A 243 9.28 -17.88 -4.72
CA LYS A 243 9.17 -19.29 -5.14
C LYS A 243 9.40 -20.25 -3.99
N LEU A 244 10.46 -20.04 -3.20
CA LEU A 244 10.82 -20.89 -2.05
C LEU A 244 9.74 -20.87 -0.95
N LYS A 245 9.16 -19.70 -0.70
CA LYS A 245 8.16 -19.49 0.35
C LYS A 245 6.72 -19.66 -0.16
N HIS A 246 6.54 -20.00 -1.44
CA HIS A 246 5.21 -20.15 -2.06
C HIS A 246 4.31 -18.93 -1.91
N VAL A 247 4.88 -17.72 -2.04
CA VAL A 247 4.14 -16.46 -2.04
C VAL A 247 4.13 -15.82 -3.42
N SER A 248 3.17 -14.94 -3.66
CA SER A 248 3.07 -14.22 -4.93
C SER A 248 4.14 -13.13 -5.06
N VAL A 249 4.57 -12.87 -6.29
CA VAL A 249 5.34 -11.66 -6.63
C VAL A 249 4.69 -10.93 -7.79
N PHE A 250 4.51 -9.63 -7.64
CA PHE A 250 4.17 -8.75 -8.76
C PHE A 250 5.47 -8.26 -9.41
N PRO A 251 5.74 -8.61 -10.68
CA PRO A 251 7.00 -8.35 -11.36
C PRO A 251 7.03 -6.92 -11.93
N ARG A 252 7.03 -5.91 -11.03
CA ARG A 252 6.98 -4.50 -11.41
C ARG A 252 8.16 -4.07 -12.28
N PHE A 253 9.36 -4.59 -12.01
CA PHE A 253 10.57 -4.31 -12.79
C PHE A 253 10.37 -4.70 -14.26
N GLU A 254 9.89 -5.90 -14.49
CA GLU A 254 9.68 -6.46 -15.83
C GLU A 254 8.55 -5.73 -16.56
N VAL A 255 7.48 -5.40 -15.85
CA VAL A 255 6.36 -4.62 -16.40
C VAL A 255 6.83 -3.24 -16.88
N MET A 256 7.54 -2.50 -16.03
CA MET A 256 8.02 -1.15 -16.37
C MET A 256 9.15 -1.19 -17.42
N LYS A 257 9.97 -2.24 -17.40
CA LYS A 257 10.95 -2.50 -18.45
C LYS A 257 10.29 -2.69 -19.80
N GLN A 258 9.19 -3.44 -19.87
CA GLN A 258 8.42 -3.58 -21.09
C GLN A 258 7.88 -2.25 -21.58
N TRP A 259 7.30 -1.41 -20.71
CA TRP A 259 6.82 -0.07 -21.11
C TRP A 259 7.95 0.72 -21.82
N HIS A 260 9.15 0.71 -21.22
CA HIS A 260 10.24 1.50 -21.75
C HIS A 260 10.90 0.87 -22.99
N GLU A 261 11.30 -0.39 -22.90
CA GLU A 261 12.12 -1.03 -23.94
C GLU A 261 11.30 -1.55 -25.12
N ASN A 262 10.13 -2.15 -24.87
CA ASN A 262 9.34 -2.81 -25.91
C ASN A 262 8.26 -1.87 -26.45
N ASP A 263 7.51 -1.19 -25.58
CA ASP A 263 6.44 -0.29 -25.95
C ASP A 263 6.97 1.11 -26.30
N LYS A 264 8.29 1.31 -26.17
CA LYS A 264 9.02 2.55 -26.53
C LYS A 264 8.54 3.79 -25.78
N MET A 265 7.98 3.62 -24.60
CA MET A 265 7.56 4.74 -23.76
C MET A 265 8.78 5.42 -23.13
N PRO A 266 8.99 6.72 -23.32
CA PRO A 266 10.05 7.44 -22.61
C PRO A 266 9.71 7.50 -21.10
N PHE A 267 10.76 7.57 -20.26
CA PHE A 267 10.59 7.55 -18.82
C PHE A 267 9.68 8.66 -18.29
N ASP A 268 9.71 9.85 -18.86
CA ASP A 268 8.86 10.99 -18.47
C ASP A 268 7.36 10.74 -18.66
N SER A 269 6.98 9.74 -19.47
CA SER A 269 5.59 9.31 -19.59
C SER A 269 5.04 8.65 -18.32
N PHE A 270 5.89 8.05 -17.48
CA PHE A 270 5.46 7.31 -16.29
C PHE A 270 6.31 7.56 -15.03
N VAL A 271 7.37 8.37 -15.14
CA VAL A 271 8.29 8.76 -14.06
C VAL A 271 8.33 10.28 -13.96
N ILE A 272 8.38 10.85 -12.75
CA ILE A 272 8.60 12.28 -12.56
C ILE A 272 10.06 12.67 -12.78
N GLY A 273 10.36 13.96 -12.82
CA GLY A 273 11.69 14.49 -13.17
C GLY A 273 12.83 14.10 -12.23
N ASP A 274 12.57 13.41 -11.11
CA ASP A 274 13.62 12.89 -10.22
C ASP A 274 14.23 11.56 -10.71
N GLY A 275 13.69 10.98 -11.77
CA GLY A 275 14.16 9.74 -12.35
C GLY A 275 13.97 8.49 -11.47
N LEU A 276 13.16 8.59 -10.42
CA LEU A 276 12.93 7.53 -9.45
C LEU A 276 11.44 7.21 -9.26
N HIS A 277 10.61 8.23 -9.00
CA HIS A 277 9.22 8.01 -8.61
C HIS A 277 8.27 8.08 -9.80
N MET A 278 7.24 7.26 -9.77
CA MET A 278 6.20 7.27 -10.80
C MET A 278 5.36 8.56 -10.73
N ASN A 279 4.85 8.99 -11.88
CA ASN A 279 3.79 9.99 -11.97
C ASN A 279 2.39 9.35 -11.84
N ASP A 280 1.33 10.14 -11.93
CA ASP A 280 -0.04 9.66 -11.78
C ASP A 280 -0.42 8.55 -12.77
N TRP A 281 0.08 8.62 -14.01
CA TRP A 281 -0.14 7.57 -15.01
C TRP A 281 0.57 6.27 -14.64
N GLY A 282 1.85 6.35 -14.25
CA GLY A 282 2.63 5.20 -13.81
C GLY A 282 1.98 4.50 -12.62
N TYR A 283 1.51 5.28 -11.62
CA TYR A 283 0.77 4.73 -10.48
C TYR A 283 -0.58 4.12 -10.88
N ALA A 284 -1.29 4.72 -11.84
CA ALA A 284 -2.57 4.19 -12.31
C ALA A 284 -2.40 2.83 -12.98
N CYS A 285 -1.45 2.72 -13.90
CA CYS A 285 -1.15 1.46 -14.57
C CYS A 285 -0.63 0.40 -13.61
N PHE A 286 0.30 0.77 -12.74
CA PHE A 286 0.81 -0.14 -11.72
C PHE A 286 -0.31 -0.69 -10.82
N ALA A 287 -1.17 0.18 -10.29
CA ALA A 287 -2.30 -0.23 -9.45
C ALA A 287 -3.27 -1.14 -10.19
N GLN A 288 -3.60 -0.82 -11.45
CA GLN A 288 -4.50 -1.64 -12.27
C GLN A 288 -3.94 -3.05 -12.47
N LEU A 289 -2.69 -3.18 -12.91
CA LEU A 289 -2.07 -4.49 -13.18
C LEU A 289 -1.87 -5.32 -11.91
N LEU A 290 -1.52 -4.67 -10.79
CA LEU A 290 -1.46 -5.32 -9.48
C LEU A 290 -2.83 -5.83 -9.05
N GLY A 291 -3.87 -5.01 -9.20
CA GLY A 291 -5.24 -5.38 -8.88
C GLY A 291 -5.75 -6.53 -9.75
N ASP A 292 -5.47 -6.53 -11.06
CA ASP A 292 -5.82 -7.62 -11.95
C ASP A 292 -5.14 -8.95 -11.53
N THR A 293 -3.88 -8.87 -11.07
CA THR A 293 -3.16 -10.03 -10.52
C THR A 293 -3.83 -10.55 -9.26
N ILE A 294 -4.19 -9.68 -8.32
CA ILE A 294 -4.88 -10.06 -7.06
C ILE A 294 -6.26 -10.65 -7.36
N ILE A 295 -7.04 -10.01 -8.24
CA ILE A 295 -8.37 -10.49 -8.64
C ILE A 295 -8.30 -11.88 -9.25
N LYS A 296 -7.32 -12.12 -10.12
CA LYS A 296 -7.07 -13.43 -10.72
C LYS A 296 -6.74 -14.47 -9.66
N SER A 297 -5.80 -14.19 -8.75
CA SER A 297 -5.38 -15.11 -7.69
C SER A 297 -6.54 -15.47 -6.74
N VAL A 298 -7.44 -14.53 -6.44
CA VAL A 298 -8.67 -14.79 -5.68
C VAL A 298 -9.64 -15.67 -6.46
N GLY A 299 -9.79 -15.43 -7.77
CA GLY A 299 -10.66 -16.21 -8.67
C GLY A 299 -10.22 -17.66 -8.84
N GLU A 300 -8.92 -17.91 -8.93
CA GLU A 300 -8.34 -19.24 -9.07
C GLU A 300 -8.64 -20.13 -7.85
N VAL A 301 -8.63 -19.57 -6.63
CA VAL A 301 -9.02 -20.29 -5.41
C VAL A 301 -10.49 -20.69 -5.45
N LYS A 302 -11.39 -19.79 -5.91
CA LYS A 302 -12.83 -20.10 -6.05
C LYS A 302 -13.12 -21.19 -7.08
N ALA A 303 -12.34 -21.25 -8.14
CA ALA A 303 -12.49 -22.26 -9.20
C ALA A 303 -11.92 -23.63 -8.83
N GLY A 304 -11.38 -23.81 -7.62
CA GLY A 304 -10.75 -25.06 -7.21
C GLY A 304 -9.44 -25.36 -7.95
N VAL A 305 -8.89 -24.37 -8.65
CA VAL A 305 -7.52 -24.43 -9.19
C VAL A 305 -6.57 -24.32 -8.01
N ASN A 306 -6.38 -25.45 -7.36
CA ASN A 306 -5.53 -25.56 -6.18
C ASN A 306 -4.08 -25.28 -6.53
N THR A 307 -3.44 -24.55 -5.63
CA THR A 307 -2.03 -24.68 -5.26
C THR A 307 -1.48 -26.04 -5.67
N PRO A 308 -0.28 -26.08 -6.26
CA PRO A 308 0.41 -27.34 -6.45
C PRO A 308 0.68 -27.95 -5.07
N THR A 309 -0.17 -28.80 -4.62
CA THR A 309 0.12 -29.80 -3.60
C THR A 309 1.09 -30.80 -4.20
N ASN A 310 2.34 -30.41 -4.38
CA ASN A 310 3.43 -31.36 -4.45
C ASN A 310 3.72 -31.90 -3.04
N VAL A 311 2.75 -32.56 -2.48
CA VAL A 311 3.00 -33.59 -1.50
C VAL A 311 3.40 -34.82 -2.31
N MET A 312 4.68 -34.98 -2.55
CA MET A 312 5.24 -36.28 -2.85
C MET A 312 4.91 -37.18 -1.65
N THR A 313 3.85 -37.93 -1.77
CA THR A 313 3.65 -39.11 -0.93
C THR A 313 4.74 -40.11 -1.31
N TYR A 314 5.81 -40.08 -0.53
CA TYR A 314 6.75 -41.19 -0.47
C TYR A 314 5.94 -42.40 0.00
N ARG A 315 5.63 -43.36 -0.90
CA ARG A 315 5.27 -44.70 -0.55
C ARG A 315 6.59 -45.41 -0.26
N PRO A 316 6.87 -45.87 0.95
CA PRO A 316 7.95 -46.83 1.16
C PRO A 316 7.54 -48.13 0.51
N MET A 317 8.46 -48.69 -0.29
CA MET A 317 8.41 -50.09 -0.72
C MET A 317 8.70 -51.00 0.46
#